data_8380fd7b8323ce924d2a2da199bd0cf6
#
_entry.id   8380fd7b8323ce924d2a2da199bd0cf6
#
_cell.length_a   1.000
_cell.length_b   1.000
_cell.length_c   1.000
_cell.angle_alpha   90.00
_cell.angle_beta   90.00
_cell.angle_gamma   90.00
#
_symmetry.space_group_name_H-M   'P 1'
#
loop_
_entity.id
_entity.type
_entity.pdbx_description
1 polymer ?
#
loop_
_entity_poly.entity_id
_entity_poly.type
_entity_poly.pdbx_seq_one_letter_code
_entity_poly.pdbx_strand_id
1 'polypeptide(L)'
;MNLKDLMVQKQKINKKMTTENIKTLAELKKSGYQSKSIKDELRDNLRQKISKGETVFEGVHGYEDTVIPELERAILSRHNINLLGLRGQAKTRLARLMINLLDEWMPIVTGSEINDDPLQPISRFAKDLIAEHGDNTPISWIHRSERFYEKLATPDVTVADLIGDVDPIKASNLKLSYADDRVIHFGMIPRANRCIFVINELPDLQARIQVALFNILQEGDIQIRGFKLRMALDLQFIFTANPEDYTNRGSIVTPLKDRIGSQILTHYPESIEIARTITEQESKLDSRQ
;
A
#
# COMPACT_ATOMS: atom_id res chain seq x y z
N MET A 1 -21.49 30.03 22.61
CA MET A 1 -20.49 29.32 21.79
C MET A 1 -21.07 27.97 21.46
N ASN A 2 -21.36 27.73 20.16
CA ASN A 2 -22.15 26.58 19.72
C ASN A 2 -21.25 25.33 19.63
N LEU A 3 -21.80 24.14 19.87
CA LEU A 3 -21.04 22.86 19.82
C LEU A 3 -20.26 22.68 18.52
N LYS A 4 -20.78 23.20 17.39
CA LYS A 4 -20.08 23.26 16.10
C LYS A 4 -18.79 24.11 16.14
N ASP A 5 -18.83 25.24 16.84
CA ASP A 5 -17.67 26.12 16.97
C ASP A 5 -16.59 25.51 17.86
N LEU A 6 -17.00 24.75 18.89
CA LEU A 6 -16.08 23.99 19.74
C LEU A 6 -15.43 22.82 18.98
N MET A 7 -16.17 22.13 18.11
CA MET A 7 -15.62 21.06 17.27
C MET A 7 -14.68 21.61 16.19
N VAL A 8 -15.01 22.74 15.59
CA VAL A 8 -14.13 23.41 14.61
C VAL A 8 -12.88 24.00 15.28
N GLN A 9 -13.00 24.55 16.50
CA GLN A 9 -11.83 24.98 17.27
C GLN A 9 -10.97 23.79 17.74
N LYS A 10 -11.55 22.68 18.19
CA LYS A 10 -10.80 21.47 18.51
C LYS A 10 -10.10 20.89 17.27
N GLN A 11 -10.75 20.90 16.10
CA GLN A 11 -10.10 20.50 14.85
C GLN A 11 -8.98 21.47 14.43
N LYS A 12 -9.14 22.78 14.63
CA LYS A 12 -8.09 23.77 14.36
C LYS A 12 -6.92 23.70 15.37
N ILE A 13 -7.18 23.36 16.62
CA ILE A 13 -6.14 23.18 17.64
C ILE A 13 -5.37 21.87 17.41
N ASN A 14 -6.06 20.79 17.01
CA ASN A 14 -5.40 19.54 16.62
C ASN A 14 -4.63 19.64 15.29
N LYS A 15 -4.97 20.58 14.41
CA LYS A 15 -4.25 20.83 13.16
C LYS A 15 -2.96 21.65 13.36
N LYS A 16 -2.64 22.08 14.57
CA LYS A 16 -1.49 22.94 14.89
C LYS A 16 -0.34 22.25 15.63
N MET A 17 -0.46 20.95 15.92
CA MET A 17 0.74 20.12 16.13
C MET A 17 1.20 19.63 14.75
N THR A 18 2.07 20.38 14.12
CA THR A 18 2.72 19.96 12.89
C THR A 18 3.49 18.67 13.18
N THR A 19 3.43 17.70 12.27
CA THR A 19 4.16 16.42 12.34
C THR A 19 5.63 16.61 12.71
N GLU A 20 6.21 17.76 12.37
CA GLU A 20 7.58 18.17 12.68
C GLU A 20 7.89 18.27 14.18
N ASN A 21 6.88 18.48 15.03
CA ASN A 21 7.05 18.66 16.47
C ASN A 21 6.87 17.38 17.29
N ILE A 22 6.37 16.29 16.67
CA ILE A 22 6.12 15.02 17.36
C ILE A 22 7.26 14.07 17.01
N LYS A 23 8.16 13.85 17.97
CA LYS A 23 9.39 13.05 17.80
C LYS A 23 9.47 11.82 18.69
N THR A 24 8.55 11.70 19.66
CA THR A 24 8.54 10.60 20.62
C THR A 24 7.17 9.94 20.70
N LEU A 25 7.16 8.70 21.18
CA LEU A 25 5.93 7.92 21.39
C LEU A 25 4.99 8.62 22.38
N ALA A 26 5.53 9.26 23.44
CA ALA A 26 4.73 10.02 24.40
C ALA A 26 3.99 11.19 23.74
N GLU A 27 4.69 11.94 22.89
CA GLU A 27 4.09 13.07 22.15
C GLU A 27 3.02 12.59 21.19
N LEU A 28 3.26 11.45 20.50
CA LEU A 28 2.27 10.84 19.62
C LEU A 28 1.00 10.43 20.37
N LYS A 29 1.14 9.77 21.52
CA LYS A 29 -0.01 9.43 22.40
C LYS A 29 -0.77 10.68 22.87
N LYS A 30 -0.05 11.73 23.27
CA LYS A 30 -0.65 13.01 23.70
C LYS A 30 -1.38 13.74 22.58
N SER A 31 -0.94 13.57 21.31
CA SER A 31 -1.61 14.19 20.16
C SER A 31 -2.99 13.59 19.87
N GLY A 32 -3.31 12.44 20.48
CA GLY A 32 -4.55 11.71 20.22
C GLY A 32 -4.53 10.93 18.90
N TYR A 33 -3.35 10.71 18.33
CA TYR A 33 -3.21 9.88 17.13
C TYR A 33 -3.76 8.47 17.38
N GLN A 34 -4.54 7.99 16.43
CA GLN A 34 -5.08 6.64 16.43
C GLN A 34 -4.58 5.90 15.19
N SER A 35 -4.01 4.75 15.41
CA SER A 35 -3.59 3.87 14.32
C SER A 35 -4.80 3.33 13.57
N LYS A 36 -4.69 3.33 12.24
CA LYS A 36 -5.70 2.77 11.34
C LYS A 36 -5.02 1.80 10.39
N SER A 37 -5.76 0.78 9.96
CA SER A 37 -5.30 -0.03 8.83
C SER A 37 -5.29 0.82 7.56
N ILE A 38 -4.40 0.48 6.62
CA ILE A 38 -4.34 1.19 5.33
C ILE A 38 -5.69 1.15 4.61
N LYS A 39 -6.41 0.04 4.72
CA LYS A 39 -7.73 -0.12 4.09
C LYS A 39 -8.79 0.78 4.72
N ASP A 40 -8.73 0.97 6.04
CA ASP A 40 -9.60 1.91 6.74
C ASP A 40 -9.23 3.36 6.42
N GLU A 41 -7.95 3.67 6.34
CA GLU A 41 -7.44 4.98 5.95
C GLU A 41 -7.94 5.38 4.55
N LEU A 42 -7.72 4.51 3.55
CA LEU A 42 -8.20 4.73 2.17
C LEU A 42 -9.72 4.93 2.11
N ARG A 43 -10.47 4.07 2.81
CA ARG A 43 -11.92 4.14 2.88
C ARG A 43 -12.43 5.43 3.52
N ASP A 44 -11.88 5.80 4.68
CA ASP A 44 -12.31 6.98 5.42
C ASP A 44 -12.02 8.26 4.62
N ASN A 45 -10.84 8.34 3.99
CA ASN A 45 -10.45 9.47 3.18
C ASN A 45 -11.27 9.55 1.89
N LEU A 46 -11.58 8.43 1.24
CA LEU A 46 -12.49 8.38 0.11
C LEU A 46 -13.88 8.91 0.49
N ARG A 47 -14.45 8.43 1.61
CA ARG A 47 -15.76 8.92 2.10
C ARG A 47 -15.77 10.42 2.35
N GLN A 48 -14.69 10.96 2.92
CA GLN A 48 -14.57 12.41 3.13
C GLN A 48 -14.53 13.18 1.81
N LYS A 49 -13.78 12.69 0.82
CA LYS A 49 -13.69 13.33 -0.50
C LYS A 49 -15.04 13.30 -1.23
N ILE A 50 -15.68 12.14 -1.29
CA ILE A 50 -17.02 12.01 -1.88
C ILE A 50 -18.02 12.95 -1.20
N SER A 51 -18.03 13.04 0.13
CA SER A 51 -18.94 13.92 0.86
C SER A 51 -18.73 15.41 0.58
N LYS A 52 -17.53 15.78 0.12
CA LYS A 52 -17.17 17.16 -0.28
C LYS A 52 -17.33 17.41 -1.78
N GLY A 53 -17.69 16.39 -2.56
CA GLY A 53 -17.74 16.45 -4.03
C GLY A 53 -16.36 16.59 -4.68
N GLU A 54 -15.30 16.15 -3.99
CA GLU A 54 -13.93 16.17 -4.52
C GLU A 54 -13.68 14.95 -5.40
N THR A 55 -13.08 15.15 -6.57
CA THR A 55 -12.65 14.09 -7.48
C THR A 55 -11.33 13.47 -6.98
N VAL A 56 -11.30 12.14 -6.90
CA VAL A 56 -10.10 11.39 -6.45
C VAL A 56 -9.17 11.08 -7.61
N PHE A 57 -9.76 10.68 -8.74
CA PHE A 57 -9.05 10.19 -9.92
C PHE A 57 -8.94 11.29 -10.99
N GLU A 58 -8.41 12.43 -10.59
CA GLU A 58 -8.26 13.59 -11.47
C GLU A 58 -7.36 13.29 -12.67
N GLY A 59 -7.77 13.76 -13.85
CA GLY A 59 -7.05 13.56 -15.09
C GLY A 59 -7.18 12.15 -15.70
N VAL A 60 -8.12 11.34 -15.20
CA VAL A 60 -8.55 10.11 -15.86
C VAL A 60 -9.90 10.38 -16.52
N HIS A 61 -9.97 10.19 -17.83
CA HIS A 61 -11.15 10.52 -18.64
C HIS A 61 -11.78 9.26 -19.24
N GLY A 62 -13.13 9.26 -19.30
CA GLY A 62 -13.92 8.18 -19.89
C GLY A 62 -14.15 6.98 -18.94
N TYR A 63 -13.82 7.13 -17.65
CA TYR A 63 -14.02 6.11 -16.62
C TYR A 63 -15.00 6.57 -15.53
N GLU A 64 -15.56 7.74 -15.67
CA GLU A 64 -16.38 8.41 -14.66
C GLU A 64 -17.62 7.59 -14.28
N ASP A 65 -18.23 6.93 -15.26
CA ASP A 65 -19.45 6.14 -15.08
C ASP A 65 -19.21 4.62 -15.04
N THR A 66 -17.98 4.17 -15.26
CA THR A 66 -17.64 2.74 -15.40
C THR A 66 -16.61 2.29 -14.35
N VAL A 67 -15.33 2.51 -14.62
CA VAL A 67 -14.20 1.99 -13.84
C VAL A 67 -14.09 2.70 -12.48
N ILE A 68 -14.24 4.03 -12.44
CA ILE A 68 -14.09 4.82 -11.20
C ILE A 68 -15.11 4.40 -10.14
N PRO A 69 -16.43 4.29 -10.42
CA PRO A 69 -17.39 3.81 -9.43
C PRO A 69 -17.14 2.40 -8.93
N GLU A 70 -16.60 1.51 -9.76
CA GLU A 70 -16.21 0.16 -9.34
C GLU A 70 -15.00 0.19 -8.42
N LEU A 71 -14.02 1.03 -8.73
CA LEU A 71 -12.83 1.22 -7.92
C LEU A 71 -13.17 1.83 -6.54
N GLU A 72 -14.05 2.83 -6.51
CA GLU A 72 -14.56 3.41 -5.27
C GLU A 72 -15.30 2.38 -4.41
N ARG A 73 -16.17 1.56 -5.02
CA ARG A 73 -16.85 0.46 -4.31
C ARG A 73 -15.87 -0.56 -3.74
N ALA A 74 -14.81 -0.91 -4.49
CA ALA A 74 -13.76 -1.81 -4.03
C ALA A 74 -13.02 -1.25 -2.81
N ILE A 75 -12.67 0.03 -2.84
CA ILE A 75 -12.01 0.72 -1.72
C ILE A 75 -12.93 0.79 -0.49
N LEU A 76 -14.19 1.17 -0.68
CA LEU A 76 -15.20 1.21 0.39
C LEU A 76 -15.42 -0.16 1.03
N SER A 77 -15.30 -1.23 0.25
CA SER A 77 -15.41 -2.62 0.71
C SER A 77 -14.10 -3.17 1.28
N ARG A 78 -13.00 -2.40 1.29
CA ARG A 78 -11.66 -2.82 1.76
C ARG A 78 -11.09 -4.01 0.99
N HIS A 79 -11.46 -4.15 -0.27
CA HIS A 79 -10.98 -5.24 -1.11
C HIS A 79 -9.55 -4.98 -1.61
N ASN A 80 -8.80 -6.05 -1.81
CA ASN A 80 -7.69 -6.01 -2.74
C ASN A 80 -8.27 -5.95 -4.16
N ILE A 81 -7.55 -5.32 -5.09
CA ILE A 81 -8.08 -4.93 -6.39
C ILE A 81 -7.25 -5.57 -7.50
N ASN A 82 -7.91 -6.11 -8.51
CA ASN A 82 -7.26 -6.51 -9.75
C ASN A 82 -7.86 -5.71 -10.92
N LEU A 83 -7.02 -4.88 -11.55
CA LEU A 83 -7.38 -4.12 -12.75
C LEU A 83 -7.09 -4.97 -13.98
N LEU A 84 -8.15 -5.37 -14.67
CA LEU A 84 -8.10 -6.22 -15.86
C LEU A 84 -8.31 -5.39 -17.11
N GLY A 85 -7.41 -5.53 -18.09
CA GLY A 85 -7.58 -4.84 -19.36
C GLY A 85 -6.32 -4.81 -20.18
N LEU A 86 -6.44 -4.37 -21.40
CA LEU A 86 -5.36 -4.31 -22.38
C LEU A 86 -4.32 -3.24 -21.99
N ARG A 87 -3.22 -3.22 -22.71
CA ARG A 87 -2.17 -2.19 -22.53
C ARG A 87 -2.72 -0.81 -22.90
N GLY A 88 -2.20 0.22 -22.24
CA GLY A 88 -2.62 1.60 -22.51
C GLY A 88 -3.96 2.03 -21.86
N GLN A 89 -4.60 1.17 -21.07
CA GLN A 89 -5.88 1.46 -20.40
C GLN A 89 -5.72 2.05 -18.98
N ALA A 90 -4.70 2.84 -18.75
CA ALA A 90 -4.45 3.63 -17.54
C ALA A 90 -4.45 2.85 -16.20
N LYS A 91 -4.33 1.51 -16.19
CA LYS A 91 -4.36 0.68 -14.97
C LYS A 91 -3.35 1.15 -13.90
N THR A 92 -2.10 1.33 -14.28
CA THR A 92 -1.04 1.82 -13.38
C THR A 92 -1.29 3.25 -12.90
N ARG A 93 -1.87 4.11 -13.76
CA ARG A 93 -2.23 5.48 -13.38
C ARG A 93 -3.32 5.49 -12.32
N LEU A 94 -4.37 4.69 -12.48
CA LEU A 94 -5.42 4.52 -11.46
C LEU A 94 -4.83 4.06 -10.12
N ALA A 95 -3.94 3.07 -10.13
CA ALA A 95 -3.28 2.60 -8.92
C ALA A 95 -2.44 3.70 -8.24
N ARG A 96 -1.70 4.49 -9.00
CA ARG A 96 -0.88 5.60 -8.46
C ARG A 96 -1.73 6.72 -7.89
N LEU A 97 -2.86 7.04 -8.50
CA LEU A 97 -3.77 8.08 -7.99
C LEU A 97 -4.37 7.72 -6.62
N MET A 98 -4.43 6.45 -6.25
CA MET A 98 -4.86 6.04 -4.91
C MET A 98 -3.95 6.56 -3.79
N ILE A 99 -2.72 6.99 -4.07
CA ILE A 99 -1.85 7.69 -3.09
C ILE A 99 -2.56 8.93 -2.52
N ASN A 100 -3.41 9.58 -3.31
CA ASN A 100 -4.16 10.77 -2.88
C ASN A 100 -5.25 10.46 -1.84
N LEU A 101 -5.50 9.19 -1.57
CA LEU A 101 -6.37 8.70 -0.50
C LEU A 101 -5.61 8.37 0.79
N LEU A 102 -4.28 8.44 0.80
CA LEU A 102 -3.49 8.28 2.01
C LEU A 102 -3.38 9.60 2.76
N ASP A 103 -3.26 9.53 4.08
CA ASP A 103 -2.90 10.67 4.91
C ASP A 103 -1.53 11.20 4.48
N GLU A 104 -1.36 12.50 4.52
CA GLU A 104 -0.13 13.14 4.02
C GLU A 104 1.13 12.62 4.73
N TRP A 105 1.02 12.37 6.04
CA TRP A 105 2.11 11.89 6.88
C TRP A 105 1.66 10.72 7.75
N MET A 106 2.52 9.72 7.88
CA MET A 106 2.31 8.54 8.72
C MET A 106 3.48 8.35 9.69
N PRO A 107 3.23 8.17 11.00
CA PRO A 107 4.30 7.92 11.97
C PRO A 107 4.76 6.47 11.90
N ILE A 108 6.09 6.29 12.04
CA ILE A 108 6.75 5.00 12.15
C ILE A 108 7.74 5.01 13.30
N VAL A 109 8.09 3.84 13.82
CA VAL A 109 9.23 3.70 14.74
C VAL A 109 10.51 4.01 13.99
N THR A 110 11.32 4.95 14.49
CA THR A 110 12.55 5.37 13.80
C THR A 110 13.50 4.19 13.59
N GLY A 111 13.96 4.02 12.34
CA GLY A 111 14.86 2.93 11.97
C GLY A 111 14.17 1.59 11.66
N SER A 112 12.84 1.52 11.74
CA SER A 112 12.11 0.33 11.31
C SER A 112 12.24 0.09 9.80
N GLU A 113 12.66 -1.12 9.41
CA GLU A 113 12.76 -1.53 8.01
C GLU A 113 11.37 -1.83 7.38
N ILE A 114 10.33 -2.00 8.21
CA ILE A 114 9.00 -2.43 7.78
C ILE A 114 7.90 -1.46 8.21
N ASN A 115 8.22 -0.18 8.36
CA ASN A 115 7.25 0.87 8.71
C ASN A 115 6.40 0.54 9.95
N ASP A 116 7.05 0.02 11.02
CA ASP A 116 6.33 -0.34 12.25
C ASP A 116 5.51 0.81 12.79
N ASP A 117 4.26 0.50 13.15
CA ASP A 117 3.41 1.42 13.87
C ASP A 117 3.92 1.62 15.30
N PRO A 118 4.17 2.85 15.73
CA PRO A 118 4.63 3.11 17.10
C PRO A 118 3.67 2.63 18.19
N LEU A 119 2.36 2.53 17.88
CA LEU A 119 1.33 2.07 18.82
C LEU A 119 1.11 0.55 18.73
N GLN A 120 1.43 -0.08 17.58
CA GLN A 120 1.21 -1.50 17.32
C GLN A 120 2.39 -2.12 16.56
N PRO A 121 3.60 -2.18 17.17
CA PRO A 121 4.78 -2.68 16.49
C PRO A 121 4.68 -4.18 16.21
N ILE A 122 5.08 -4.60 15.01
CA ILE A 122 5.08 -6.00 14.59
C ILE A 122 6.47 -6.62 14.57
N SER A 123 7.52 -5.85 14.19
CA SER A 123 8.89 -6.35 14.16
C SER A 123 9.48 -6.52 15.56
N ARG A 124 10.45 -7.43 15.66
CA ARG A 124 11.24 -7.60 16.89
C ARG A 124 12.03 -6.33 17.21
N PHE A 125 12.64 -5.73 16.17
CA PHE A 125 13.38 -4.48 16.30
C PHE A 125 12.57 -3.39 16.99
N ALA A 126 11.36 -3.10 16.49
CA ALA A 126 10.50 -2.06 17.05
C ALA A 126 10.02 -2.38 18.46
N LYS A 127 9.68 -3.66 18.73
CA LYS A 127 9.29 -4.12 20.07
C LYS A 127 10.42 -3.97 21.09
N ASP A 128 11.62 -4.37 20.74
CA ASP A 128 12.79 -4.26 21.61
C ASP A 128 13.13 -2.78 21.87
N LEU A 129 13.09 -1.91 20.84
CA LEU A 129 13.33 -0.48 20.96
C LEU A 129 12.29 0.20 21.88
N ILE A 130 11.01 -0.16 21.75
CA ILE A 130 9.95 0.37 22.63
C ILE A 130 10.10 -0.16 24.05
N ALA A 131 10.51 -1.41 24.23
CA ALA A 131 10.75 -1.96 25.57
C ALA A 131 11.91 -1.26 26.29
N GLU A 132 12.95 -0.88 25.54
CA GLU A 132 14.12 -0.19 26.07
C GLU A 132 13.85 1.29 26.40
N HIS A 133 13.18 2.02 25.49
CA HIS A 133 13.01 3.47 25.61
C HIS A 133 11.64 3.90 26.14
N GLY A 134 10.67 2.98 26.19
CA GLY A 134 9.30 3.28 26.63
C GLY A 134 8.67 4.44 25.86
N ASP A 135 8.13 5.39 26.55
CA ASP A 135 7.49 6.58 25.98
C ASP A 135 8.47 7.55 25.29
N ASN A 136 9.78 7.41 25.53
CA ASN A 136 10.83 8.17 24.84
C ASN A 136 11.26 7.54 23.51
N THR A 137 10.62 6.44 23.07
CA THR A 137 10.91 5.81 21.79
C THR A 137 10.83 6.83 20.67
N PRO A 138 11.91 6.97 19.86
CA PRO A 138 11.92 7.92 18.76
C PRO A 138 10.99 7.47 17.64
N ILE A 139 10.26 8.42 17.09
CA ILE A 139 9.40 8.22 15.91
C ILE A 139 9.84 9.10 14.76
N SER A 140 9.63 8.63 13.56
CA SER A 140 9.84 9.35 12.31
C SER A 140 8.53 9.41 11.53
N TRP A 141 8.45 10.30 10.57
CA TRP A 141 7.28 10.46 9.72
C TRP A 141 7.67 10.18 8.28
N ILE A 142 6.86 9.39 7.59
CA ILE A 142 6.98 9.16 6.15
C ILE A 142 5.85 9.85 5.41
N HIS A 143 6.19 10.50 4.30
CA HIS A 143 5.22 11.14 3.44
C HIS A 143 4.49 10.09 2.58
N ARG A 144 3.22 10.36 2.24
CA ARG A 144 2.40 9.43 1.44
C ARG A 144 3.03 9.04 0.09
N SER A 145 3.87 9.88 -0.51
CA SER A 145 4.59 9.53 -1.75
C SER A 145 5.55 8.35 -1.59
N GLU A 146 6.02 8.09 -0.37
CA GLU A 146 6.90 6.97 -0.04
C GLU A 146 6.12 5.69 0.32
N ARG A 147 4.79 5.80 0.40
CA ARG A 147 3.89 4.70 0.75
C ARG A 147 3.29 4.00 -0.46
N PHE A 148 4.02 4.01 -1.58
CA PHE A 148 3.62 3.35 -2.81
C PHE A 148 4.76 2.51 -3.34
N TYR A 149 4.55 1.22 -3.43
CA TYR A 149 5.49 0.24 -3.95
C TYR A 149 4.93 -0.37 -5.22
N GLU A 150 5.77 -0.53 -6.21
CA GLU A 150 5.38 -1.08 -7.50
C GLU A 150 6.42 -2.10 -7.96
N LYS A 151 5.97 -3.27 -8.36
CA LYS A 151 6.81 -4.34 -8.93
C LYS A 151 6.17 -4.86 -10.21
N LEU A 152 6.97 -4.91 -11.26
CA LEU A 152 6.59 -5.66 -12.46
C LEU A 152 6.84 -7.15 -12.20
N ALA A 153 5.84 -7.98 -12.45
CA ALA A 153 5.99 -9.42 -12.42
C ALA A 153 6.81 -9.84 -13.64
N THR A 154 7.98 -10.44 -13.38
CA THR A 154 8.86 -11.00 -14.38
C THR A 154 9.26 -12.41 -13.96
N PRO A 155 9.61 -13.32 -14.89
CA PRO A 155 9.94 -14.71 -14.53
C PRO A 155 11.15 -14.87 -13.59
N ASP A 156 12.02 -13.86 -13.50
CA ASP A 156 13.21 -13.83 -12.64
C ASP A 156 12.91 -13.38 -11.21
N VAL A 157 11.72 -12.83 -10.92
CA VAL A 157 11.31 -12.47 -9.57
C VAL A 157 11.34 -13.68 -8.66
N THR A 158 11.95 -13.55 -7.49
CA THR A 158 12.08 -14.62 -6.50
C THR A 158 11.20 -14.36 -5.28
N VAL A 159 10.96 -15.40 -4.48
CA VAL A 159 10.30 -15.28 -3.18
C VAL A 159 11.11 -14.40 -2.24
N ALA A 160 12.45 -14.49 -2.31
CA ALA A 160 13.34 -13.65 -1.49
C ALA A 160 13.18 -12.16 -1.80
N ASP A 161 13.03 -11.79 -3.09
CA ASP A 161 12.82 -10.39 -3.48
C ASP A 161 11.53 -9.82 -2.93
N LEU A 162 10.46 -10.61 -2.92
CA LEU A 162 9.14 -10.14 -2.48
C LEU A 162 8.93 -10.29 -0.98
N ILE A 163 9.29 -11.43 -0.41
CA ILE A 163 9.00 -11.75 1.00
C ILE A 163 10.23 -11.55 1.87
N GLY A 164 11.36 -12.03 1.40
CA GLY A 164 12.63 -11.99 2.13
C GLY A 164 13.24 -13.36 2.34
N ASP A 165 14.44 -13.36 2.87
CA ASP A 165 15.21 -14.56 3.19
C ASP A 165 16.16 -14.26 4.36
N VAL A 166 16.85 -15.29 4.85
CA VAL A 166 17.89 -15.16 5.87
C VAL A 166 19.11 -14.47 5.29
N ASP A 167 19.63 -13.48 6.00
CA ASP A 167 20.87 -12.81 5.66
C ASP A 167 22.05 -13.46 6.41
N PRO A 168 22.91 -14.27 5.72
CA PRO A 168 24.04 -14.92 6.36
C PRO A 168 25.08 -13.92 6.90
N ILE A 169 25.17 -12.73 6.27
CA ILE A 169 26.10 -11.69 6.67
C ILE A 169 25.63 -11.04 7.98
N LYS A 170 24.34 -10.72 8.08
CA LYS A 170 23.73 -10.24 9.34
C LYS A 170 23.92 -11.27 10.46
N ALA A 171 23.69 -12.56 10.18
CA ALA A 171 23.85 -13.63 11.16
C ALA A 171 25.28 -13.72 11.68
N SER A 172 26.26 -13.67 10.79
CA SER A 172 27.68 -13.70 11.15
C SER A 172 28.10 -12.47 11.97
N ASN A 173 27.73 -11.28 11.51
CA ASN A 173 28.08 -10.02 12.16
C ASN A 173 27.47 -9.88 13.56
N LEU A 174 26.22 -10.31 13.72
CA LEU A 174 25.51 -10.24 14.99
C LEU A 174 25.78 -11.48 15.88
N LYS A 175 26.49 -12.48 15.38
CA LYS A 175 26.76 -13.77 16.07
C LYS A 175 25.43 -14.44 16.50
N LEU A 176 24.41 -14.37 15.67
CA LEU A 176 23.09 -14.92 15.93
C LEU A 176 22.88 -16.22 15.16
N SER A 177 22.00 -17.06 15.70
CA SER A 177 21.52 -18.25 14.98
C SER A 177 20.72 -17.81 13.76
N TYR A 178 20.74 -18.60 12.69
CA TYR A 178 19.82 -18.44 11.55
C TYR A 178 18.33 -18.50 11.93
N ALA A 179 18.02 -18.95 13.14
CA ALA A 179 16.64 -18.98 13.67
C ALA A 179 16.21 -17.67 14.34
N ASP A 180 17.08 -16.65 14.37
CA ASP A 180 16.76 -15.35 14.98
C ASP A 180 16.16 -14.39 13.93
N ASP A 181 15.02 -13.78 14.23
CA ASP A 181 14.31 -12.87 13.32
C ASP A 181 15.13 -11.61 12.95
N ARG A 182 16.13 -11.26 13.74
CA ARG A 182 17.02 -10.11 13.46
C ARG A 182 17.97 -10.36 12.28
N VAL A 183 18.14 -11.61 11.86
CA VAL A 183 18.97 -11.96 10.70
C VAL A 183 18.20 -12.01 9.39
N ILE A 184 16.93 -11.63 9.41
CA ILE A 184 16.11 -11.61 8.22
C ILE A 184 16.42 -10.37 7.37
N HIS A 185 16.55 -10.59 6.08
CA HIS A 185 16.48 -9.56 5.06
C HIS A 185 15.04 -9.50 4.53
N PHE A 186 14.32 -8.44 4.87
CA PHE A 186 12.95 -8.27 4.42
C PHE A 186 12.89 -7.94 2.93
N GLY A 187 12.03 -8.64 2.21
CA GLY A 187 11.70 -8.34 0.82
C GLY A 187 10.82 -7.09 0.68
N MET A 188 10.37 -6.82 -0.53
CA MET A 188 9.57 -5.61 -0.83
C MET A 188 8.23 -5.58 -0.09
N ILE A 189 7.55 -6.74 0.07
CA ILE A 189 6.22 -6.81 0.68
C ILE A 189 6.26 -6.44 2.17
N PRO A 190 7.12 -7.02 3.03
CA PRO A 190 7.23 -6.57 4.41
C PRO A 190 7.62 -5.10 4.55
N ARG A 191 8.52 -4.60 3.69
CA ARG A 191 8.91 -3.18 3.68
C ARG A 191 7.78 -2.25 3.29
N ALA A 192 6.83 -2.74 2.52
CA ALA A 192 5.62 -2.01 2.13
C ALA A 192 4.51 -2.09 3.19
N ASN A 193 4.77 -2.58 4.40
CA ASN A 193 3.77 -2.58 5.46
C ASN A 193 3.16 -1.19 5.65
N ARG A 194 1.84 -1.13 5.81
CA ARG A 194 1.04 0.09 5.88
C ARG A 194 1.08 0.96 4.59
N CYS A 195 1.34 0.32 3.43
CA CYS A 195 1.48 0.98 2.14
C CYS A 195 0.63 0.30 1.06
N ILE A 196 0.48 0.98 -0.08
CA ILE A 196 -0.08 0.41 -1.30
C ILE A 196 1.02 -0.39 -1.99
N PHE A 197 0.73 -1.65 -2.34
CA PHE A 197 1.64 -2.52 -3.07
C PHE A 197 1.03 -2.96 -4.39
N VAL A 198 1.65 -2.56 -5.49
CA VAL A 198 1.19 -2.87 -6.84
C VAL A 198 2.05 -3.95 -7.45
N ILE A 199 1.40 -5.00 -7.99
CA ILE A 199 2.06 -6.01 -8.82
C ILE A 199 1.48 -5.91 -10.23
N ASN A 200 2.30 -5.43 -11.14
CA ASN A 200 1.93 -5.32 -12.55
C ASN A 200 2.17 -6.64 -13.27
N GLU A 201 1.28 -6.98 -14.21
CA GLU A 201 1.32 -8.19 -15.05
C GLU A 201 1.35 -9.47 -14.19
N LEU A 202 0.43 -9.58 -13.23
CA LEU A 202 0.36 -10.70 -12.27
C LEU A 202 0.46 -12.10 -12.91
N PRO A 203 -0.11 -12.39 -14.10
CA PRO A 203 0.02 -13.70 -14.77
C PRO A 203 1.47 -14.12 -15.07
N ASP A 204 2.40 -13.15 -15.24
CA ASP A 204 3.80 -13.43 -15.53
C ASP A 204 4.57 -13.92 -14.29
N LEU A 205 3.98 -13.78 -13.09
CA LEU A 205 4.58 -14.20 -11.84
C LEU A 205 4.52 -15.74 -11.71
N GLN A 206 5.64 -16.35 -11.36
CA GLN A 206 5.69 -17.81 -11.19
C GLN A 206 4.63 -18.31 -10.18
N ALA A 207 3.98 -19.43 -10.48
CA ALA A 207 2.91 -20.01 -9.67
C ALA A 207 3.28 -20.19 -8.18
N ARG A 208 4.52 -20.59 -7.89
CA ARG A 208 5.02 -20.72 -6.49
C ARG A 208 4.99 -19.41 -5.71
N ILE A 209 5.20 -18.28 -6.40
CA ILE A 209 5.17 -16.94 -5.79
C ILE A 209 3.73 -16.50 -5.60
N GLN A 210 2.87 -16.78 -6.58
CA GLN A 210 1.44 -16.53 -6.45
C GLN A 210 0.83 -17.28 -5.25
N VAL A 211 1.28 -18.51 -4.98
CA VAL A 211 0.87 -19.28 -3.79
C VAL A 211 1.35 -18.60 -2.48
N ALA A 212 2.57 -18.05 -2.47
CA ALA A 212 3.05 -17.29 -1.32
C ALA A 212 2.22 -16.01 -1.08
N LEU A 213 1.84 -15.31 -2.16
CA LEU A 213 0.94 -14.15 -2.08
C LEU A 213 -0.46 -14.53 -1.57
N PHE A 214 -0.97 -15.69 -1.97
CA PHE A 214 -2.25 -16.20 -1.47
C PHE A 214 -2.27 -16.29 0.05
N ASN A 215 -1.22 -16.83 0.67
CA ASN A 215 -1.12 -16.92 2.12
C ASN A 215 -1.16 -15.54 2.78
N ILE A 216 -0.45 -14.56 2.20
CA ILE A 216 -0.46 -13.17 2.69
C ILE A 216 -1.85 -12.54 2.59
N LEU A 217 -2.55 -12.76 1.47
CA LEU A 217 -3.90 -12.22 1.27
C LEU A 217 -4.95 -12.86 2.18
N GLN A 218 -4.78 -14.15 2.51
CA GLN A 218 -5.72 -14.90 3.32
C GLN A 218 -5.51 -14.68 4.82
N GLU A 219 -4.27 -14.85 5.28
CA GLU A 219 -3.93 -14.86 6.71
C GLU A 219 -3.40 -13.51 7.20
N GLY A 220 -3.04 -12.62 6.27
CA GLY A 220 -2.34 -11.36 6.59
C GLY A 220 -0.89 -11.58 7.04
N ASP A 221 -0.45 -12.83 7.06
CA ASP A 221 0.84 -13.24 7.60
C ASP A 221 1.84 -13.54 6.49
N ILE A 222 3.10 -13.20 6.75
CA ILE A 222 4.20 -13.73 5.96
C ILE A 222 4.87 -14.90 6.68
N GLN A 223 5.26 -15.91 5.89
CA GLN A 223 6.11 -16.99 6.36
C GLN A 223 7.42 -16.97 5.59
N ILE A 224 8.51 -16.66 6.29
CA ILE A 224 9.86 -16.69 5.73
C ILE A 224 10.40 -18.11 5.86
N ARG A 225 11.04 -18.60 4.81
CA ARG A 225 11.47 -19.99 4.65
C ARG A 225 12.31 -20.45 5.86
N GLY A 226 11.86 -21.54 6.51
CA GLY A 226 12.54 -22.12 7.67
C GLY A 226 12.24 -21.46 9.02
N PHE A 227 11.47 -20.38 9.04
CA PHE A 227 11.06 -19.66 10.26
C PHE A 227 9.56 -19.78 10.48
N LYS A 228 9.17 -19.96 11.74
CA LYS A 228 7.78 -19.80 12.18
C LYS A 228 7.48 -18.32 12.48
N LEU A 229 8.09 -17.41 11.70
CA LEU A 229 7.83 -16.00 11.87
C LEU A 229 6.49 -15.67 11.23
N ARG A 230 5.55 -15.26 12.05
CA ARG A 230 4.28 -14.70 11.62
C ARG A 230 4.29 -13.20 11.86
N MET A 231 4.15 -12.43 10.80
CA MET A 231 4.04 -10.98 10.87
C MET A 231 2.74 -10.59 10.19
N ALA A 232 1.82 -10.05 10.97
CA ALA A 232 0.58 -9.49 10.45
C ALA A 232 0.89 -8.18 9.71
N LEU A 233 0.91 -8.24 8.39
CA LEU A 233 1.15 -7.07 7.54
C LEU A 233 -0.17 -6.38 7.19
N ASP A 234 -0.13 -5.06 7.19
CA ASP A 234 -1.23 -4.22 6.76
C ASP A 234 -0.94 -3.65 5.37
N LEU A 235 -1.58 -4.20 4.34
CA LEU A 235 -1.29 -3.90 2.93
C LEU A 235 -2.56 -3.68 2.13
N GLN A 236 -2.51 -2.69 1.23
CA GLN A 236 -3.46 -2.59 0.13
C GLN A 236 -2.81 -3.13 -1.13
N PHE A 237 -3.18 -4.34 -1.54
CA PHE A 237 -2.73 -4.88 -2.81
C PHE A 237 -3.56 -4.38 -3.98
N ILE A 238 -2.86 -4.04 -5.06
CA ILE A 238 -3.42 -3.77 -6.38
C ILE A 238 -2.66 -4.63 -7.36
N PHE A 239 -3.38 -5.37 -8.16
CA PHE A 239 -2.83 -6.18 -9.24
C PHE A 239 -3.25 -5.60 -10.57
N THR A 240 -2.42 -5.77 -11.59
CA THR A 240 -2.83 -5.55 -12.96
C THR A 240 -2.64 -6.82 -13.77
N ALA A 241 -3.52 -7.05 -14.72
CA ALA A 241 -3.41 -8.17 -15.62
C ALA A 241 -3.99 -7.81 -16.99
N ASN A 242 -3.43 -8.41 -18.03
CA ASN A 242 -3.96 -8.36 -19.38
C ASN A 242 -4.67 -9.70 -19.67
N PRO A 243 -5.97 -9.70 -20.02
CA PRO A 243 -6.70 -10.93 -20.34
C PRO A 243 -6.08 -11.75 -21.47
N GLU A 244 -5.41 -11.12 -22.43
CA GLU A 244 -4.74 -11.81 -23.53
C GLU A 244 -3.49 -12.60 -23.08
N ASP A 245 -2.85 -12.16 -22.01
CA ASP A 245 -1.65 -12.81 -21.48
C ASP A 245 -1.97 -14.14 -20.75
N TYR A 246 -3.23 -14.37 -20.34
CA TYR A 246 -3.66 -15.63 -19.71
C TYR A 246 -3.48 -16.86 -20.61
N THR A 247 -3.48 -16.68 -21.92
CA THR A 247 -3.32 -17.80 -22.87
C THR A 247 -1.87 -18.03 -23.29
N ASN A 248 -1.01 -17.02 -23.18
CA ASN A 248 0.33 -17.03 -23.77
C ASN A 248 1.48 -17.01 -22.75
N ARG A 249 1.28 -16.47 -21.53
CA ARG A 249 2.37 -16.22 -20.58
C ARG A 249 2.17 -16.85 -19.20
N GLY A 250 0.97 -17.23 -18.87
CA GLY A 250 0.65 -17.81 -17.58
C GLY A 250 -0.79 -17.51 -17.16
N SER A 251 -1.21 -18.04 -16.04
CA SER A 251 -2.52 -17.79 -15.48
C SER A 251 -2.39 -17.39 -14.00
N ILE A 252 -3.35 -16.61 -13.52
CA ILE A 252 -3.49 -16.41 -12.08
C ILE A 252 -4.02 -17.72 -11.50
N VAL A 253 -3.30 -18.28 -10.51
CA VAL A 253 -3.74 -19.48 -9.83
C VAL A 253 -5.10 -19.24 -9.15
N THR A 254 -6.03 -20.19 -9.32
CA THR A 254 -7.40 -20.04 -8.83
C THR A 254 -7.50 -19.60 -7.36
N PRO A 255 -6.72 -20.18 -6.41
CA PRO A 255 -6.77 -19.74 -5.02
C PRO A 255 -6.46 -18.26 -4.82
N LEU A 256 -5.50 -17.72 -5.56
CA LEU A 256 -5.15 -16.30 -5.49
C LEU A 256 -6.27 -15.43 -6.06
N LYS A 257 -6.82 -15.83 -7.22
CA LYS A 257 -7.91 -15.12 -7.87
C LYS A 257 -9.13 -15.00 -6.95
N ASP A 258 -9.47 -16.05 -6.22
CA ASP A 258 -10.62 -16.08 -5.30
C ASP A 258 -10.43 -15.18 -4.07
N ARG A 259 -9.18 -14.81 -3.73
CA ARG A 259 -8.84 -13.94 -2.60
C ARG A 259 -8.68 -12.46 -2.97
N ILE A 260 -8.65 -12.16 -4.28
CA ILE A 260 -8.74 -10.78 -4.74
C ILE A 260 -10.22 -10.39 -4.73
N GLY A 261 -10.57 -9.49 -3.82
CA GLY A 261 -11.97 -9.16 -3.53
C GLY A 261 -12.71 -8.47 -4.68
N SER A 262 -12.00 -7.69 -5.51
CA SER A 262 -12.59 -6.98 -6.66
C SER A 262 -11.76 -7.15 -7.91
N GLN A 263 -12.43 -7.48 -9.02
CA GLN A 263 -11.86 -7.50 -10.35
C GLN A 263 -12.58 -6.45 -11.19
N ILE A 264 -11.85 -5.48 -11.70
CA ILE A 264 -12.39 -4.31 -12.40
C ILE A 264 -11.87 -4.34 -13.82
N LEU A 265 -12.80 -4.37 -14.78
CA LEU A 265 -12.48 -4.33 -16.19
C LEU A 265 -12.26 -2.89 -16.64
N THR A 266 -11.09 -2.65 -17.25
CA THR A 266 -10.80 -1.38 -17.92
C THR A 266 -11.09 -1.51 -19.41
N HIS A 267 -11.30 -0.39 -20.11
CA HIS A 267 -11.61 -0.34 -21.53
C HIS A 267 -10.89 0.82 -22.22
N TYR A 268 -10.90 0.84 -23.53
CA TYR A 268 -10.44 1.99 -24.29
C TYR A 268 -11.50 3.12 -24.28
N PRO A 269 -11.11 4.36 -24.62
CA PRO A 269 -12.06 5.46 -24.75
C PRO A 269 -13.22 5.08 -25.69
N GLU A 270 -14.46 5.32 -25.24
CA GLU A 270 -15.67 4.96 -25.99
C GLU A 270 -16.05 5.99 -27.07
N SER A 271 -15.44 7.18 -27.01
CA SER A 271 -15.66 8.24 -28.01
C SER A 271 -14.35 8.88 -28.48
N ILE A 272 -14.41 9.45 -29.68
CA ILE A 272 -13.29 10.18 -30.27
C ILE A 272 -12.97 11.43 -29.44
N GLU A 273 -13.95 12.07 -28.87
CA GLU A 273 -13.81 13.26 -28.01
C GLU A 273 -13.00 12.96 -26.77
N ILE A 274 -13.32 11.83 -26.09
CA ILE A 274 -12.55 11.36 -24.92
C ILE A 274 -11.11 11.04 -25.32
N ALA A 275 -10.92 10.30 -26.42
CA ALA A 275 -9.59 9.95 -26.92
C ALA A 275 -8.77 11.21 -27.23
N ARG A 276 -9.39 12.22 -27.83
CA ARG A 276 -8.77 13.52 -28.13
C ARG A 276 -8.36 14.25 -26.84
N THR A 277 -9.25 14.32 -25.85
CA THR A 277 -8.96 14.94 -24.55
C THR A 277 -7.75 14.30 -23.87
N ILE A 278 -7.68 12.96 -23.86
CA ILE A 278 -6.53 12.22 -23.32
C ILE A 278 -5.25 12.58 -24.07
N THR A 279 -5.30 12.59 -25.42
CA THR A 279 -4.13 12.90 -26.25
C THR A 279 -3.64 14.34 -26.02
N GLU A 280 -4.56 15.30 -25.94
CA GLU A 280 -4.23 16.71 -25.68
C GLU A 280 -3.63 16.90 -24.27
N GLN A 281 -4.11 16.14 -23.28
CA GLN A 281 -3.57 16.18 -21.92
C GLN A 281 -2.14 15.64 -21.87
N GLU A 282 -1.89 14.49 -22.46
CA GLU A 282 -0.57 13.85 -22.44
C GLU A 282 0.45 14.64 -23.28
N SER A 283 0.05 15.21 -24.42
CA SER A 283 0.94 16.04 -25.24
C SER A 283 1.40 17.32 -24.55
N LYS A 284 0.64 17.88 -23.61
CA LYS A 284 1.05 19.05 -22.82
C LYS A 284 2.12 18.74 -21.78
N LEU A 285 2.25 17.49 -21.38
CA LEU A 285 3.28 17.04 -20.43
C LEU A 285 4.66 16.98 -21.08
N ASP A 286 4.75 16.59 -22.35
CA ASP A 286 6.02 16.51 -23.08
C ASP A 286 6.65 17.89 -23.39
N SER A 287 5.86 18.96 -23.39
CA SER A 287 6.38 20.32 -23.60
C SER A 287 7.13 20.89 -22.39
N ARG A 288 7.29 20.15 -21.31
CA ARG A 288 8.02 20.53 -20.08
C ARG A 288 9.36 19.82 -19.91
N GLN A 289 9.76 18.98 -20.87
CA GLN A 289 11.11 18.48 -21.02
C GLN A 289 11.87 19.37 -22.01
#